data_273709f0d7a49295c9745b04bb7d1857
#
_entry.id   273709f0d7a49295c9745b04bb7d1857
#
_cell.length_a   1.000
_cell.length_b   1.000
_cell.length_c   1.000
_cell.angle_alpha   90.00
_cell.angle_beta   90.00
_cell.angle_gamma   90.00
#
_symmetry.space_group_name_H-M   'P 1'
#
loop_
_entity.id
_entity.type
_entity.pdbx_description
1 polymer ?
#
loop_
_entity_poly.entity_id
_entity_poly.type
_entity_poly.pdbx_seq_one_letter_code
_entity_poly.pdbx_strand_id
1 'polypeptide(L)'
;METEASTGFVVAEMNTHHFMFRGAGLNRETARLALLNAWRAHRTTLLARYPERTDSIPDEGSIEAHFKIHYLEFAADAGYRDGERVV
;
A
#
# COMPACT_ATOMS: atom_id res chain seq x y z
N MET A 1 -1.95 8.90 -28.08
CA MET A 1 -1.70 8.68 -27.68
C MET A 1 -1.22 8.30 -26.81
N GLU A 2 -1.07 8.14 -26.57
CA GLU A 2 -0.71 7.85 -25.98
C GLU A 2 -0.36 7.54 -25.06
N THR A 3 -0.44 7.54 -24.75
CA THR A 3 -0.06 7.41 -23.97
C THR A 3 0.39 6.89 -23.19
N GLU A 4 0.49 6.62 -23.30
CA GLU A 4 0.98 6.09 -22.71
C GLU A 4 1.43 6.00 -21.78
N ALA A 5 1.14 6.74 -22.39
CA ALA A 5 1.66 6.91 -21.28
C ALA A 5 1.68 6.17 -20.04
N SER A 6 0.89 5.55 -19.76
CA SER A 6 0.90 4.78 -18.56
C SER A 6 2.05 3.85 -18.52
N THR A 7 3.19 4.42 -18.59
CA THR A 7 4.40 3.62 -18.63
C THR A 7 4.99 3.40 -17.25
N GLY A 8 4.28 3.80 -16.20
CA GLY A 8 4.81 3.68 -14.85
C GLY A 8 3.90 2.88 -13.95
N PHE A 9 4.20 2.90 -12.69
CA PHE A 9 3.38 2.25 -11.67
C PHE A 9 3.46 3.04 -10.38
N VAL A 10 2.54 2.73 -9.47
CA VAL A 10 2.44 3.40 -8.18
C VAL A 10 2.60 2.35 -7.08
N VAL A 11 3.33 2.71 -6.04
CA VAL A 11 3.43 1.90 -4.82
C VAL A 11 2.77 2.68 -3.70
N ALA A 12 1.80 2.06 -3.03
CA ALA A 12 1.20 2.60 -1.82
C ALA A 12 1.93 2.00 -0.64
N GLU A 13 2.27 2.82 0.35
CA GLU A 13 2.96 2.37 1.57
C GLU A 13 2.20 2.80 2.79
N MET A 14 2.09 1.90 3.75
CA MET A 14 1.49 2.20 5.05
C MET A 14 2.37 1.60 6.12
N ASN A 15 2.96 2.46 6.93
CA ASN A 15 3.85 2.03 8.00
C ASN A 15 3.06 1.96 9.30
N THR A 16 2.85 0.74 9.79
CA THR A 16 2.30 0.55 11.13
C THR A 16 3.45 0.46 12.12
N HIS A 17 3.16 0.31 13.39
CA HIS A 17 4.23 0.26 14.39
C HIS A 17 5.12 -0.97 14.26
N HIS A 18 4.63 -2.03 13.63
CA HIS A 18 5.36 -3.30 13.57
C HIS A 18 5.67 -3.73 12.14
N PHE A 19 4.88 -3.31 11.17
CA PHE A 19 5.01 -3.80 9.80
C PHE A 19 4.83 -2.67 8.80
N MET A 20 5.50 -2.79 7.67
CA MET A 20 5.30 -1.92 6.52
C MET A 20 4.49 -2.69 5.49
N PHE A 21 3.33 -2.15 5.13
CA PHE A 21 2.49 -2.73 4.09
C PHE A 21 2.67 -1.95 2.81
N ARG A 22 2.72 -2.66 1.69
CA ARG A 22 2.84 -2.05 0.38
C ARG A 22 1.88 -2.70 -0.59
N GLY A 23 1.42 -1.89 -1.54
CA GLY A 23 0.64 -2.40 -2.65
C GLY A 23 1.11 -1.70 -3.91
N ALA A 24 1.16 -2.42 -5.01
CA ALA A 24 1.59 -1.86 -6.29
C ALA A 24 0.45 -1.94 -7.29
N GLY A 25 0.34 -0.93 -8.14
CA GLY A 25 -0.68 -0.88 -9.17
C GLY A 25 -0.30 0.10 -10.25
N LEU A 26 -1.13 0.19 -11.28
CA LEU A 26 -0.88 1.12 -12.38
C LEU A 26 -1.29 2.55 -12.02
N ASN A 27 -2.05 2.72 -10.96
CA ASN A 27 -2.45 4.04 -10.46
C ASN A 27 -2.63 3.97 -8.96
N ARG A 28 -2.92 5.11 -8.34
CA ARG A 28 -3.06 5.18 -6.88
C ARG A 28 -4.20 4.31 -6.36
N GLU A 29 -5.31 4.28 -7.10
CA GLU A 29 -6.47 3.50 -6.67
C GLU A 29 -6.14 2.01 -6.58
N THR A 30 -5.53 1.45 -7.64
CA THR A 30 -5.21 0.03 -7.65
C THR A 30 -4.09 -0.31 -6.67
N ALA A 31 -3.13 0.59 -6.49
CA ALA A 31 -2.07 0.40 -5.49
C ALA A 31 -2.67 0.39 -4.07
N ARG A 32 -3.59 1.32 -3.79
CA ARG A 32 -4.26 1.39 -2.50
C ARG A 32 -5.04 0.10 -2.23
N LEU A 33 -5.80 -0.38 -3.21
CA LEU A 33 -6.56 -1.61 -3.04
C LEU A 33 -5.66 -2.81 -2.79
N ALA A 34 -4.53 -2.88 -3.48
CA ALA A 34 -3.56 -3.96 -3.24
C ALA A 34 -3.02 -3.90 -1.82
N LEU A 35 -2.71 -2.71 -1.32
CA LEU A 35 -2.24 -2.53 0.04
C LEU A 35 -3.30 -2.94 1.05
N LEU A 36 -4.55 -2.53 0.84
CA LEU A 36 -5.64 -2.88 1.75
C LEU A 36 -5.90 -4.39 1.75
N ASN A 37 -5.71 -5.05 0.61
CA ASN A 37 -5.80 -6.51 0.56
C ASN A 37 -4.70 -7.17 1.39
N ALA A 38 -3.49 -6.59 1.39
CA ALA A 38 -2.41 -7.10 2.23
C ALA A 38 -2.75 -6.92 3.70
N TRP A 39 -3.31 -5.77 4.07
CA TRP A 39 -3.76 -5.55 5.45
C TRP A 39 -4.84 -6.54 5.84
N ARG A 40 -5.82 -6.78 4.96
CA ARG A 40 -6.89 -7.72 5.23
C ARG A 40 -6.35 -9.12 5.51
N ALA A 41 -5.39 -9.57 4.70
CA ALA A 41 -4.79 -10.89 4.88
C ALA A 41 -4.07 -10.97 6.22
N HIS A 42 -3.33 -9.93 6.56
CA HIS A 42 -2.62 -9.85 7.84
C HIS A 42 -3.59 -9.87 9.02
N ARG A 43 -4.66 -9.07 8.92
CA ARG A 43 -5.69 -9.00 9.96
C ARG A 43 -6.34 -10.37 10.18
N THR A 44 -6.64 -11.08 9.09
CA THR A 44 -7.23 -12.41 9.19
C THR A 44 -6.31 -13.33 9.99
N THR A 45 -5.01 -13.28 9.73
CA THR A 45 -4.04 -14.08 10.45
C THR A 45 -3.98 -13.69 11.93
N LEU A 46 -3.99 -12.39 12.22
CA LEU A 46 -3.98 -11.91 13.60
C LEU A 46 -5.20 -12.35 14.38
N LEU A 47 -6.38 -12.27 13.76
CA LEU A 47 -7.62 -12.62 14.44
C LEU A 47 -7.73 -14.13 14.64
N ALA A 48 -7.15 -14.94 13.75
CA ALA A 48 -7.10 -16.37 13.95
C ALA A 48 -6.28 -16.72 15.18
N ARG A 49 -5.22 -15.94 15.42
CA ARG A 49 -4.33 -16.16 16.57
C ARG A 49 -4.85 -15.50 17.84
N TYR A 50 -5.47 -14.33 17.72
CA TYR A 50 -5.93 -13.53 18.86
C TYR A 50 -7.38 -13.10 18.65
N PRO A 51 -8.34 -14.05 18.71
CA PRO A 51 -9.74 -13.69 18.42
C PRO A 51 -10.33 -12.69 19.39
N GLU A 52 -9.77 -12.56 20.59
CA GLU A 52 -10.24 -11.59 21.58
C GLU A 52 -9.91 -10.15 21.17
N ARG A 53 -9.09 -9.94 20.15
CA ARG A 53 -8.65 -8.60 19.74
C ARG A 53 -9.46 -8.03 18.58
N THR A 54 -10.63 -8.60 18.29
CA THR A 54 -11.45 -8.15 17.16
C THR A 54 -11.72 -6.66 17.21
N ASP A 55 -12.01 -6.11 18.39
CA ASP A 55 -12.34 -4.70 18.53
C ASP A 55 -11.14 -3.77 18.54
N SER A 56 -9.93 -4.31 18.74
CA SER A 56 -8.73 -3.49 18.84
C SER A 56 -7.90 -3.47 17.57
N ILE A 57 -8.23 -4.32 16.60
CA ILE A 57 -7.49 -4.40 15.33
C ILE A 57 -8.36 -3.79 14.23
N PRO A 58 -7.95 -2.64 13.65
CA PRO A 58 -8.77 -1.97 12.64
C PRO A 58 -9.04 -2.86 11.43
N ASP A 59 -10.22 -2.78 10.87
CA ASP A 59 -10.51 -3.47 9.62
C ASP A 59 -10.03 -2.63 8.42
N GLU A 60 -10.21 -3.15 7.20
CA GLU A 60 -9.73 -2.45 6.02
C GLU A 60 -10.48 -1.15 5.75
N GLY A 61 -11.69 -1.02 6.29
CA GLY A 61 -12.47 0.20 6.12
C GLY A 61 -12.03 1.32 7.04
N SER A 62 -11.35 1.00 8.15
CA SER A 62 -10.96 1.99 9.14
C SER A 62 -9.45 2.14 9.31
N ILE A 63 -8.65 1.28 8.69
CA ILE A 63 -7.20 1.30 8.89
C ILE A 63 -6.60 2.64 8.47
N GLU A 64 -7.14 3.27 7.44
CA GLU A 64 -6.63 4.55 6.95
C GLU A 64 -6.84 5.69 7.94
N ALA A 65 -7.76 5.54 8.88
CA ALA A 65 -7.95 6.53 9.93
C ALA A 65 -6.85 6.43 10.99
N HIS A 66 -6.14 5.32 11.04
CA HIS A 66 -5.10 5.08 12.03
C HIS A 66 -3.69 5.29 11.46
N PHE A 67 -3.48 4.99 10.19
CA PHE A 67 -2.17 5.05 9.57
C PHE A 67 -2.28 5.69 8.19
N LYS A 68 -1.39 6.63 7.92
CA LYS A 68 -1.40 7.33 6.65
C LYS A 68 -0.80 6.46 5.55
N ILE A 69 -1.43 6.52 4.38
CA ILE A 69 -0.91 5.86 3.18
C ILE A 69 -0.13 6.88 2.36
N HIS A 70 1.10 6.55 2.03
CA HIS A 70 1.95 7.34 1.16
C HIS A 70 2.02 6.70 -0.21
N TYR A 71 2.17 7.50 -1.24
CA TYR A 71 2.22 7.00 -2.61
C TYR A 71 3.55 7.39 -3.25
N LEU A 72 4.18 6.40 -3.89
CA LEU A 72 5.41 6.59 -4.64
C LEU A 72 5.10 6.27 -6.10
N GLU A 73 5.38 7.21 -6.98
CA GLU A 73 5.07 7.03 -8.39
C GLU A 73 6.37 6.85 -9.15
N PHE A 74 6.42 5.81 -9.96
CA PHE A 74 7.62 5.43 -10.71
C PHE A 74 7.30 5.42 -12.20
N ALA A 75 8.15 6.06 -12.99
CA ALA A 75 8.07 5.99 -14.44
C ALA A 75 8.84 4.77 -14.92
N ALA A 76 8.33 4.14 -15.99
CA ALA A 76 9.04 3.03 -16.59
C ALA A 76 10.39 3.52 -17.12
N ASP A 77 11.39 2.66 -17.00
CA ASP A 77 12.74 2.93 -17.51
C ASP A 77 13.46 4.09 -16.83
N ALA A 78 12.92 4.57 -15.70
CA ALA A 78 13.55 5.61 -14.91
C ALA A 78 14.31 4.99 -13.74
N GLY A 79 15.36 5.65 -13.31
CA GLY A 79 16.13 5.22 -12.15
C GLY A 79 15.93 6.18 -11.00
N TYR A 80 15.93 5.66 -9.79
CA TYR A 80 15.67 6.43 -8.59
C TYR A 80 16.74 6.16 -7.53
N ARG A 81 17.05 7.20 -6.76
CA ARG A 81 17.92 7.10 -5.62
C ARG A 81 17.22 7.75 -4.44
N ASP A 82 16.98 6.97 -3.39
CA ASP A 82 16.30 7.44 -2.19
C ASP A 82 14.95 8.09 -2.52
N GLY A 83 14.22 7.51 -3.49
CA GLY A 83 12.92 8.02 -3.88
C GLY A 83 12.95 9.16 -4.88
N GLU A 84 14.13 9.63 -5.25
CA GLU A 84 14.29 10.75 -6.18
C GLU A 84 14.73 10.25 -7.54
N ARG A 85 14.06 10.71 -8.59
CA ARG A 85 14.40 10.30 -9.95
C ARG A 85 15.74 10.93 -10.35
N VAL A 86 16.66 10.09 -10.83
CA VAL A 86 17.98 10.56 -11.25
C VAL A 86 18.27 10.31 -12.73
N VAL A 87 17.49 9.45 -13.38
CA VAL A 87 17.64 9.25 -14.83
C VAL A 87 16.29 9.08 -15.48
#